data_4493869434c1351151849f9744065513
#
_entry.id   4493869434c1351151849f9744065513
#
_cell.length_a   1.000
_cell.length_b   1.000
_cell.length_c   1.000
_cell.angle_alpha   90.00
_cell.angle_beta   90.00
_cell.angle_gamma   90.00
#
_symmetry.space_group_name_H-M   'P 1'
#
loop_
_entity.id
_entity.type
_entity.pdbx_description
1 polymer ?
#
loop_
_entity_poly.entity_id
_entity_poly.type
_entity_poly.pdbx_seq_one_letter_code
_entity_poly.pdbx_strand_id
1 'polypeptide(L)'
;DVYKRQNRRYIEQFGYICTMQTDTEVITYLFDHLLRHHNLPIEVAADVLTAPEWEEIDKMDDDRKEYFTNLRSIYNGALVNGPFSVILGSNKGLLAINDRLKLRSLTAATKGNRAYFASEESAIRIICPDPEKVWSVSGAEPVFIPLEIDDEEVED
;
A
#
# COMPACT_ATOMS: atom_id res chain seq x y z
N ASP A 1 4.06 6.25 19.61
CA ASP A 1 3.23 5.69 18.56
C ASP A 1 1.73 5.81 18.83
N VAL A 2 1.26 7.06 18.90
CA VAL A 2 -0.15 7.34 19.21
C VAL A 2 -1.07 6.87 18.07
N TYR A 3 -0.60 6.96 16.84
CA TYR A 3 -1.43 6.72 15.65
C TYR A 3 -1.68 5.22 15.37
N LYS A 4 -0.67 4.38 15.62
CA LYS A 4 -0.85 2.94 15.45
C LYS A 4 -1.73 2.32 16.53
N ARG A 5 -1.82 2.95 17.71
CA ARG A 5 -2.82 2.59 18.72
C ARG A 5 -4.25 2.90 18.27
N GLN A 6 -4.47 3.94 17.49
CA GLN A 6 -5.80 4.24 16.92
C GLN A 6 -6.18 3.19 15.88
N ASN A 7 -5.28 2.88 14.94
CA ASN A 7 -5.51 1.83 13.95
C ASN A 7 -5.74 0.46 14.62
N ARG A 8 -4.96 0.11 15.66
CA ARG A 8 -5.18 -1.12 16.44
C ARG A 8 -6.58 -1.15 17.05
N ARG A 9 -6.99 -0.09 17.76
CA ARG A 9 -8.33 0.00 18.34
C ARG A 9 -9.43 -0.04 17.29
N TYR A 10 -9.19 0.56 16.13
CA TYR A 10 -10.13 0.52 15.02
C TYR A 10 -10.33 -0.91 14.52
N ILE A 11 -9.26 -1.65 14.24
CA ILE A 11 -9.36 -2.99 13.69
C ILE A 11 -9.86 -4.02 14.73
N GLU A 12 -9.55 -3.84 15.99
CA GLU A 12 -10.03 -4.69 17.09
C GLU A 12 -11.56 -4.62 17.27
N GLN A 13 -12.22 -3.51 16.87
CA GLN A 13 -13.68 -3.38 16.89
C GLN A 13 -14.37 -4.35 15.91
N PHE A 14 -13.66 -4.82 14.89
CA PHE A 14 -14.13 -5.78 13.90
C PHE A 14 -13.74 -7.23 14.21
N GLY A 15 -13.29 -7.50 15.45
CA GLY A 15 -12.98 -8.85 15.92
C GLY A 15 -11.55 -9.32 15.62
N TYR A 16 -10.68 -8.48 15.10
CA TYR A 16 -9.25 -8.82 14.97
C TYR A 16 -8.57 -8.77 16.32
N ILE A 17 -7.68 -9.72 16.57
CA ILE A 17 -6.91 -9.81 17.81
C ILE A 17 -5.43 -9.55 17.47
N CYS A 18 -4.93 -8.37 17.85
CA CYS A 18 -3.53 -8.04 17.68
C CYS A 18 -2.69 -8.65 18.79
N THR A 19 -1.93 -9.67 18.47
CA THR A 19 -1.08 -10.42 19.43
C THR A 19 0.37 -9.95 19.42
N MET A 20 0.85 -9.47 18.28
CA MET A 20 2.18 -8.88 18.15
C MET A 20 2.11 -7.37 18.37
N GLN A 21 3.17 -6.81 18.91
CA GLN A 21 3.27 -5.36 19.12
C GLN A 21 3.98 -4.70 17.94
N THR A 22 3.56 -5.03 16.72
CA THR A 22 4.16 -4.52 15.49
C THR A 22 3.16 -3.75 14.64
N ASP A 23 3.66 -2.76 13.93
CA ASP A 23 2.86 -1.98 12.98
C ASP A 23 2.45 -2.83 11.79
N THR A 24 3.30 -3.77 11.38
CA THR A 24 3.06 -4.68 10.27
C THR A 24 1.81 -5.53 10.51
N GLU A 25 1.61 -6.04 11.73
CA GLU A 25 0.40 -6.79 12.08
C GLU A 25 -0.86 -5.94 11.87
N VAL A 26 -0.85 -4.72 12.37
CA VAL A 26 -2.00 -3.80 12.25
C VAL A 26 -2.28 -3.46 10.79
N ILE A 27 -1.24 -3.15 10.01
CA ILE A 27 -1.39 -2.84 8.58
C ILE A 27 -1.91 -4.07 7.81
N THR A 28 -1.43 -5.26 8.13
CA THR A 28 -1.91 -6.51 7.52
C THR A 28 -3.41 -6.71 7.78
N TYR A 29 -3.86 -6.51 9.02
CA TYR A 29 -5.28 -6.63 9.36
C TYR A 29 -6.14 -5.53 8.73
N LEU A 30 -5.61 -4.31 8.58
CA LEU A 30 -6.30 -3.25 7.84
C LEU A 30 -6.50 -3.65 6.37
N PHE A 31 -5.48 -4.18 5.71
CA PHE A 31 -5.62 -4.69 4.35
C PHE A 31 -6.63 -5.84 4.28
N ASP A 32 -6.53 -6.82 5.16
CA ASP A 32 -7.48 -7.94 5.21
C ASP A 32 -8.91 -7.44 5.37
N HIS A 33 -9.15 -6.49 6.26
CA HIS A 33 -10.46 -5.89 6.49
C HIS A 33 -10.99 -5.18 5.25
N LEU A 34 -10.18 -4.33 4.62
CA LEU A 34 -10.59 -3.57 3.43
C LEU A 34 -10.82 -4.48 2.22
N LEU A 35 -9.95 -5.47 2.00
CA LEU A 35 -10.02 -6.35 0.83
C LEU A 35 -11.10 -7.42 0.98
N ARG A 36 -11.26 -8.03 2.16
CA ARG A 36 -12.13 -9.19 2.37
C ARG A 36 -13.50 -8.85 2.95
N HIS A 37 -13.58 -7.89 3.87
CA HIS A 37 -14.85 -7.48 4.47
C HIS A 37 -15.54 -6.38 3.69
N HIS A 38 -14.78 -5.37 3.24
CA HIS A 38 -15.33 -4.30 2.41
C HIS A 38 -15.28 -4.60 0.91
N ASN A 39 -14.58 -5.67 0.50
CA ASN A 39 -14.44 -6.10 -0.90
C ASN A 39 -13.90 -4.98 -1.81
N LEU A 40 -12.99 -4.14 -1.29
CA LEU A 40 -12.39 -3.07 -2.08
C LEU A 40 -11.33 -3.63 -3.05
N PRO A 41 -11.17 -3.01 -4.23
CA PRO A 41 -9.96 -3.22 -5.04
C PRO A 41 -8.69 -2.89 -4.25
N ILE A 42 -7.58 -3.56 -4.57
CA ILE A 42 -6.33 -3.43 -3.81
C ILE A 42 -5.76 -2.00 -3.88
N GLU A 43 -5.94 -1.32 -5.00
CA GLU A 43 -5.53 0.06 -5.22
C GLU A 43 -6.34 1.01 -4.32
N VAL A 44 -7.66 0.81 -4.26
CA VAL A 44 -8.53 1.61 -3.39
C VAL A 44 -8.22 1.37 -1.91
N ALA A 45 -7.95 0.12 -1.52
CA ALA A 45 -7.54 -0.19 -0.16
C ALA A 45 -6.20 0.50 0.21
N ALA A 46 -5.26 0.56 -0.74
CA ALA A 46 -4.01 1.28 -0.56
C ALA A 46 -4.24 2.80 -0.43
N ASP A 47 -5.10 3.37 -1.28
CA ASP A 47 -5.49 4.79 -1.20
C ASP A 47 -6.15 5.14 0.14
N VAL A 48 -6.97 4.24 0.70
CA VAL A 48 -7.54 4.41 2.05
C VAL A 48 -6.45 4.53 3.10
N LEU A 49 -5.44 3.64 3.07
CA LEU A 49 -4.39 3.63 4.08
C LEU A 49 -3.45 4.84 3.98
N THR A 50 -3.23 5.35 2.77
CA THR A 50 -2.23 6.39 2.47
C THR A 50 -2.85 7.71 2.02
N ALA A 51 -4.16 7.89 2.14
CA ALA A 51 -4.86 9.07 1.61
C ALA A 51 -4.12 10.38 1.94
N PRO A 52 -3.95 11.29 0.97
CA PRO A 52 -3.21 12.54 1.11
C PRO A 52 -3.75 13.44 2.22
N GLU A 53 -2.94 14.39 2.68
CA GLU A 53 -3.40 15.39 3.65
C GLU A 53 -4.43 16.34 3.03
N TRP A 54 -5.26 16.96 3.86
CA TRP A 54 -6.33 17.84 3.40
C TRP A 54 -5.84 18.99 2.50
N GLU A 55 -4.67 19.54 2.84
CA GLU A 55 -4.05 20.62 2.05
C GLU A 55 -3.66 20.18 0.65
N GLU A 56 -3.34 18.91 0.46
CA GLU A 56 -3.02 18.32 -0.86
C GLU A 56 -4.30 17.99 -1.62
N ILE A 57 -5.30 17.44 -0.93
CA ILE A 57 -6.61 17.17 -1.50
C ILE A 57 -7.27 18.46 -2.03
N ASP A 58 -7.12 19.57 -1.30
CA ASP A 58 -7.69 20.86 -1.70
C ASP A 58 -7.08 21.44 -2.99
N LYS A 59 -5.90 20.97 -3.39
CA LYS A 59 -5.21 21.39 -4.63
C LYS A 59 -5.50 20.46 -5.81
N MET A 60 -6.20 19.36 -5.60
CA MET A 60 -6.55 18.41 -6.65
C MET A 60 -7.70 18.94 -7.52
N ASP A 61 -7.85 18.35 -8.71
CA ASP A 61 -9.05 18.52 -9.51
C ASP A 61 -10.30 18.01 -8.77
N ASP A 62 -11.48 18.43 -9.21
CA ASP A 62 -12.73 18.19 -8.51
C ASP A 62 -13.02 16.69 -8.32
N ASP A 63 -12.74 15.84 -9.31
CA ASP A 63 -13.01 14.40 -9.27
C ASP A 63 -12.11 13.70 -8.23
N ARG A 64 -10.81 13.99 -8.25
CA ARG A 64 -9.86 13.44 -7.27
C ARG A 64 -10.11 13.98 -5.87
N LYS A 65 -10.47 15.25 -5.76
CA LYS A 65 -10.81 15.88 -4.49
C LYS A 65 -12.02 15.20 -3.87
N GLU A 66 -13.08 14.98 -4.63
CA GLU A 66 -14.27 14.27 -4.17
C GLU A 66 -13.94 12.84 -3.75
N TYR A 67 -13.17 12.11 -4.56
CA TYR A 67 -12.73 10.75 -4.27
C TYR A 67 -12.00 10.63 -2.94
N PHE A 68 -10.92 11.39 -2.71
CA PHE A 68 -10.15 11.32 -1.47
C PHE A 68 -10.90 11.90 -0.27
N THR A 69 -11.76 12.90 -0.46
CA THR A 69 -12.64 13.41 0.59
C THR A 69 -13.59 12.32 1.09
N ASN A 70 -14.19 11.56 0.18
CA ASN A 70 -15.07 10.45 0.50
C ASN A 70 -14.31 9.32 1.21
N LEU A 71 -13.15 8.91 0.70
CA LEU A 71 -12.32 7.88 1.34
C LEU A 71 -11.94 8.26 2.77
N ARG A 72 -11.46 9.48 2.99
CA ARG A 72 -11.09 9.94 4.32
C ARG A 72 -12.29 10.06 5.28
N SER A 73 -13.46 10.43 4.77
CA SER A 73 -14.67 10.55 5.59
C SER A 73 -15.19 9.17 6.01
N ILE A 74 -15.18 8.20 5.11
CA ILE A 74 -15.73 6.85 5.36
C ILE A 74 -14.73 6.01 6.17
N TYR A 75 -13.44 6.06 5.82
CA TYR A 75 -12.40 5.17 6.33
C TYR A 75 -11.37 5.87 7.24
N ASN A 76 -11.73 6.94 7.90
CA ASN A 76 -10.79 7.73 8.68
C ASN A 76 -10.02 6.90 9.74
N GLY A 77 -10.65 5.88 10.33
CA GLY A 77 -10.03 4.97 11.31
C GLY A 77 -8.98 4.03 10.72
N ALA A 78 -9.04 3.78 9.41
CA ALA A 78 -8.09 2.94 8.69
C ALA A 78 -6.86 3.72 8.19
N LEU A 79 -6.90 5.05 8.17
CA LEU A 79 -5.76 5.89 7.78
C LEU A 79 -4.52 5.58 8.62
N VAL A 80 -3.42 5.23 7.97
CA VAL A 80 -2.14 4.97 8.65
C VAL A 80 -1.31 6.24 8.67
N ASN A 81 -0.93 6.68 9.86
CA ASN A 81 -0.05 7.82 10.07
C ASN A 81 1.31 7.39 10.58
N GLY A 82 2.32 8.24 10.35
CA GLY A 82 3.70 7.99 10.72
C GLY A 82 4.49 7.22 9.64
N PRO A 83 5.80 7.02 9.87
CA PRO A 83 6.67 6.44 8.85
C PRO A 83 6.39 4.94 8.67
N PHE A 84 6.15 4.54 7.42
CA PHE A 84 6.09 3.14 7.02
C PHE A 84 6.45 2.97 5.54
N SER A 85 6.89 1.78 5.20
CA SER A 85 7.08 1.31 3.83
C SER A 85 6.71 -0.16 3.83
N VAL A 86 5.78 -0.55 2.98
CA VAL A 86 5.19 -1.89 2.96
C VAL A 86 5.17 -2.44 1.54
N ILE A 87 5.54 -3.70 1.42
CA ILE A 87 5.34 -4.50 0.23
C ILE A 87 4.36 -5.62 0.60
N LEU A 88 3.23 -5.67 -0.10
CA LEU A 88 2.19 -6.67 0.09
C LEU A 88 2.13 -7.58 -1.13
N GLY A 89 2.40 -8.87 -0.92
CA GLY A 89 2.18 -9.91 -1.92
C GLY A 89 0.79 -10.53 -1.81
N SER A 90 0.13 -10.73 -2.93
CA SER A 90 -1.16 -11.40 -3.03
C SER A 90 -1.21 -12.30 -4.26
N ASN A 91 -2.25 -13.12 -4.38
CA ASN A 91 -2.52 -13.90 -5.59
C ASN A 91 -2.91 -13.03 -6.81
N LYS A 92 -3.09 -11.73 -6.62
CA LYS A 92 -3.40 -10.77 -7.70
C LYS A 92 -2.18 -9.98 -8.15
N GLY A 93 -1.10 -9.95 -7.36
CA GLY A 93 0.08 -9.17 -7.66
C GLY A 93 0.82 -8.67 -6.44
N LEU A 94 1.69 -7.71 -6.67
CA LEU A 94 2.57 -7.11 -5.69
C LEU A 94 2.25 -5.63 -5.56
N LEU A 95 1.90 -5.19 -4.34
CA LEU A 95 1.63 -3.80 -4.01
C LEU A 95 2.79 -3.24 -3.19
N ALA A 96 3.27 -2.06 -3.54
CA ALA A 96 4.24 -1.30 -2.77
C ALA A 96 3.65 0.06 -2.39
N ILE A 97 3.70 0.41 -1.11
CA ILE A 97 3.20 1.67 -0.58
C ILE A 97 4.20 2.30 0.40
N ASN A 98 4.27 3.61 0.36
CA ASN A 98 4.97 4.44 1.33
C ASN A 98 3.99 5.26 2.16
N ASP A 99 4.44 5.69 3.33
CA ASP A 99 3.74 6.74 4.07
C ASP A 99 3.61 8.01 3.23
N ARG A 100 2.56 8.79 3.50
CA ARG A 100 2.21 9.98 2.72
C ARG A 100 3.29 11.07 2.68
N LEU A 101 4.12 11.15 3.71
CA LEU A 101 5.23 12.11 3.79
C LEU A 101 6.55 11.54 3.23
N LYS A 102 6.54 10.29 2.78
CA LYS A 102 7.71 9.59 2.27
C LYS A 102 8.91 9.64 3.24
N LEU A 103 8.64 9.34 4.50
CA LEU A 103 9.68 9.30 5.55
C LEU A 103 10.56 8.05 5.44
N ARG A 104 10.08 7.02 4.73
CA ARG A 104 10.85 5.81 4.40
C ARG A 104 11.14 5.77 2.91
N SER A 105 12.31 5.24 2.55
CA SER A 105 12.67 5.00 1.16
C SER A 105 12.03 3.71 0.65
N LEU A 106 11.56 3.75 -0.59
CA LEU A 106 11.09 2.58 -1.34
C LEU A 106 11.38 2.82 -2.81
N THR A 107 12.10 1.91 -3.42
CA THR A 107 12.48 1.94 -4.83
C THR A 107 11.80 0.80 -5.56
N ALA A 108 11.26 1.09 -6.71
CA ALA A 108 10.70 0.12 -7.64
C ALA A 108 11.54 0.04 -8.90
N ALA A 109 11.59 -1.13 -9.51
CA ALA A 109 12.21 -1.32 -10.82
C ALA A 109 11.47 -2.39 -11.61
N THR A 110 11.59 -2.33 -12.94
CA THR A 110 11.06 -3.35 -13.85
C THR A 110 12.09 -3.78 -14.87
N LYS A 111 12.01 -5.05 -15.30
CA LYS A 111 12.74 -5.60 -16.43
C LYS A 111 11.92 -6.73 -17.04
N GLY A 112 11.53 -6.58 -18.32
CA GLY A 112 10.61 -7.51 -18.97
C GLY A 112 9.32 -7.67 -18.15
N ASN A 113 8.94 -8.89 -17.84
CA ASN A 113 7.76 -9.23 -17.02
C ASN A 113 8.05 -9.31 -15.52
N ARG A 114 9.18 -8.77 -15.03
CA ARG A 114 9.56 -8.82 -13.62
C ARG A 114 9.53 -7.44 -12.98
N ALA A 115 9.02 -7.38 -11.76
CA ALA A 115 9.07 -6.19 -10.91
C ALA A 115 9.90 -6.45 -9.65
N TYR A 116 10.59 -5.43 -9.20
CA TYR A 116 11.49 -5.46 -8.05
C TYR A 116 11.16 -4.30 -7.13
N PHE A 117 11.11 -4.56 -5.83
CA PHE A 117 10.95 -3.53 -4.81
C PHE A 117 12.01 -3.71 -3.72
N ALA A 118 12.63 -2.62 -3.30
CA ALA A 118 13.58 -2.62 -2.20
C ALA A 118 13.62 -1.23 -1.53
N SER A 119 14.23 -1.14 -0.36
CA SER A 119 14.45 0.14 0.31
C SER A 119 15.39 1.08 -0.48
N GLU A 120 16.27 0.51 -1.31
CA GLU A 120 17.25 1.26 -2.10
C GLU A 120 17.59 0.55 -3.43
N GLU A 121 17.98 1.35 -4.42
CA GLU A 121 18.31 0.88 -5.76
C GLU A 121 19.48 -0.11 -5.78
N SER A 122 20.47 0.09 -4.91
CA SER A 122 21.64 -0.79 -4.80
C SER A 122 21.26 -2.24 -4.55
N ALA A 123 20.25 -2.48 -3.71
CA ALA A 123 19.74 -3.82 -3.44
C ALA A 123 19.07 -4.45 -4.67
N ILE A 124 18.33 -3.66 -5.46
CA ILE A 124 17.75 -4.13 -6.71
C ILE A 124 18.85 -4.50 -7.71
N ARG A 125 19.87 -3.67 -7.84
CA ARG A 125 20.96 -3.89 -8.82
C ARG A 125 21.84 -5.11 -8.52
N ILE A 126 21.80 -5.63 -7.31
CA ILE A 126 22.45 -6.92 -6.99
C ILE A 126 21.74 -8.08 -7.71
N ILE A 127 20.42 -8.02 -7.81
CA ILE A 127 19.57 -9.07 -8.41
C ILE A 127 19.34 -8.81 -9.90
N CYS A 128 19.16 -7.55 -10.26
CA CYS A 128 18.91 -7.06 -11.60
C CYS A 128 19.90 -5.92 -11.92
N PRO A 129 21.11 -6.20 -12.41
CA PRO A 129 22.15 -5.18 -12.64
C PRO A 129 21.74 -4.12 -13.65
N ASP A 130 20.89 -4.47 -14.61
CA ASP A 130 20.45 -3.61 -15.72
C ASP A 130 18.92 -3.60 -15.83
N PRO A 131 18.21 -2.93 -14.92
CA PRO A 131 16.77 -2.77 -15.02
C PRO A 131 16.41 -1.79 -16.15
N GLU A 132 15.26 -2.01 -16.79
CA GLU A 132 14.75 -1.13 -17.85
C GLU A 132 14.21 0.19 -17.28
N LYS A 133 13.59 0.12 -16.11
CA LYS A 133 13.07 1.28 -15.40
C LYS A 133 13.36 1.18 -13.92
N VAL A 134 13.80 2.27 -13.32
CA VAL A 134 13.97 2.42 -11.87
C VAL A 134 13.32 3.73 -11.44
N TRP A 135 12.53 3.70 -10.37
CA TRP A 135 11.96 4.92 -9.81
C TRP A 135 11.76 4.80 -8.30
N SER A 136 11.73 5.93 -7.64
CA SER A 136 11.39 6.02 -6.23
C SER A 136 9.86 6.07 -6.09
N VAL A 137 9.29 5.16 -5.28
CA VAL A 137 7.85 5.17 -4.99
C VAL A 137 7.51 6.45 -4.24
N SER A 138 6.52 7.18 -4.72
CA SER A 138 6.07 8.43 -4.11
C SER A 138 5.31 8.19 -2.81
N GLY A 139 5.24 9.20 -1.95
CA GLY A 139 4.34 9.18 -0.79
C GLY A 139 2.89 9.27 -1.27
N ALA A 140 1.99 8.55 -0.62
CA ALA A 140 0.57 8.48 -0.96
C ALA A 140 0.25 8.09 -2.41
N GLU A 141 1.19 7.48 -3.12
CA GLU A 141 0.99 6.95 -4.49
C GLU A 141 1.34 5.46 -4.50
N PRO A 142 0.35 4.58 -4.32
CA PRO A 142 0.55 3.14 -4.38
C PRO A 142 1.06 2.67 -5.75
N VAL A 143 1.95 1.70 -5.75
CA VAL A 143 2.41 1.02 -6.97
C VAL A 143 1.94 -0.42 -6.91
N PHE A 144 0.99 -0.78 -7.76
CA PHE A 144 0.51 -2.14 -7.91
C PHE A 144 1.02 -2.74 -9.22
N ILE A 145 1.64 -3.90 -9.12
CA ILE A 145 2.09 -4.70 -10.28
C ILE A 145 1.25 -5.97 -10.27
N PRO A 146 0.34 -6.14 -11.23
CA PRO A 146 -0.48 -7.35 -11.33
C PRO A 146 0.39 -8.56 -11.62
N LEU A 147 -0.01 -9.72 -11.09
CA LEU A 147 0.55 -11.00 -11.47
C LEU A 147 -0.09 -11.42 -12.80
N GLU A 148 0.71 -11.51 -13.85
CA GLU A 148 0.30 -12.16 -15.10
C GLU A 148 0.38 -13.67 -14.87
N ILE A 149 -0.77 -14.34 -14.83
CA ILE A 149 -0.84 -15.79 -14.83
C ILE A 149 -0.94 -16.17 -16.30
N ASP A 150 0.09 -16.79 -16.85
CA ASP A 150 0.00 -17.46 -18.15
C ASP A 150 -1.04 -18.59 -18.00
N ASP A 151 -2.14 -18.52 -18.76
CA ASP A 151 -3.23 -19.50 -18.74
C ASP A 151 -2.79 -20.91 -19.22
N GLU A 152 -1.50 -21.12 -19.49
CA GLU A 152 -0.95 -22.40 -19.98
C GLU A 152 -0.56 -23.39 -18.85
N GLU A 153 -0.63 -23.04 -17.57
CA GLU A 153 -0.28 -23.96 -16.46
C GLU A 153 -1.49 -24.53 -15.68
N VAL A 154 -2.70 -24.47 -16.20
CA VAL A 154 -3.88 -25.11 -15.60
C VAL A 154 -4.36 -26.28 -16.48
N GLU A 155 -3.46 -27.18 -16.85
CA GLU A 155 -3.79 -28.53 -17.24
C GLU A 155 -2.98 -29.49 -16.34
N ASP A 156 -3.62 -29.91 -15.21
CA ASP A 156 -3.68 -31.30 -14.70
C ASP A 156 -4.38 -31.38 -13.34
#